data_9fe12eb5e6e864d65b687f1c24ea4103
#
_entry.id   9fe12eb5e6e864d65b687f1c24ea4103
#
_cell.length_a   1.000
_cell.length_b   1.000
_cell.length_c   1.000
_cell.angle_alpha   90.00
_cell.angle_beta   90.00
_cell.angle_gamma   90.00
#
_symmetry.space_group_name_H-M   'P 1'
#
loop_
_entity.id
_entity.type
_entity.pdbx_description
1 polymer ?
#
loop_
_entity_poly.entity_id
_entity_poly.type
_entity_poly.pdbx_seq_one_letter_code
_entity_poly.pdbx_strand_id
1 'polypeptide(L)'
;MDSLITAAARALATGDLLGALKRVALRDDAPALALRGIAMARLGDLPRAKTLLKSAARAFGPREAVARARCVVAEAEIALVSRDLAFPAKALDTARATLEAHGDRLNAAHAQHLAIRRLLLIGRLDEAERKLAGLDPAPLPAASKAAHELVVAGIAIRRLQIKTARLALTTAARAAREAKIPALLAEVASASNVLNTPAARLIARGRERPLLLEEVEATPASRTT
;
A
#
# COMPACT_ATOMS: atom_id res chain seq x y z
N MET A 1 10.37 -7.88 -27.51
CA MET A 1 9.82 -8.03 -26.13
C MET A 1 9.39 -9.49 -25.99
N ASP A 2 9.76 -10.17 -24.93
CA ASP A 2 9.47 -11.58 -24.74
C ASP A 2 7.97 -11.80 -24.54
N SER A 3 7.34 -12.61 -25.40
CA SER A 3 5.90 -12.84 -25.43
C SER A 3 5.37 -13.51 -24.14
N LEU A 4 6.15 -14.44 -23.56
CA LEU A 4 5.78 -15.13 -22.32
C LEU A 4 5.84 -14.20 -21.11
N ILE A 5 6.84 -13.31 -21.01
CA ILE A 5 6.93 -12.30 -19.96
C ILE A 5 5.75 -11.33 -20.07
N THR A 6 5.44 -10.87 -21.27
CA THR A 6 4.29 -9.99 -21.49
C THR A 6 2.97 -10.67 -21.13
N ALA A 7 2.78 -11.92 -21.50
CA ALA A 7 1.60 -12.70 -21.17
C ALA A 7 1.47 -12.97 -19.66
N ALA A 8 2.59 -13.26 -18.99
CA ALA A 8 2.60 -13.43 -17.54
C ALA A 8 2.30 -12.11 -16.79
N ALA A 9 2.84 -10.99 -17.26
CA ALA A 9 2.54 -9.68 -16.68
C ALA A 9 1.05 -9.31 -16.85
N ARG A 10 0.44 -9.60 -18.00
CA ARG A 10 -1.00 -9.41 -18.22
C ARG A 10 -1.85 -10.29 -17.31
N ALA A 11 -1.46 -11.56 -17.15
CA ALA A 11 -2.16 -12.48 -16.24
C ALA A 11 -2.11 -11.95 -14.78
N LEU A 12 -0.95 -11.46 -14.33
CA LEU A 12 -0.85 -10.79 -13.00
C LEU A 12 -1.76 -9.56 -12.90
N ALA A 13 -1.81 -8.74 -13.93
CA ALA A 13 -2.65 -7.53 -13.93
C ALA A 13 -4.14 -7.86 -13.85
N THR A 14 -4.58 -8.99 -14.41
CA THR A 14 -5.97 -9.46 -14.36
C THR A 14 -6.29 -10.34 -13.16
N GLY A 15 -5.30 -10.60 -12.28
CA GLY A 15 -5.48 -11.43 -11.08
C GLY A 15 -5.33 -12.94 -11.30
N ASP A 16 -4.98 -13.39 -12.52
CA ASP A 16 -4.67 -14.79 -12.81
C ASP A 16 -3.24 -15.13 -12.36
N LEU A 17 -3.09 -15.34 -11.03
CA LEU A 17 -1.79 -15.59 -10.41
C LEU A 17 -1.18 -16.93 -10.87
N LEU A 18 -2.00 -17.98 -10.95
CA LEU A 18 -1.55 -19.30 -11.35
C LEU A 18 -1.19 -19.35 -12.85
N GLY A 19 -1.96 -18.69 -13.69
CA GLY A 19 -1.62 -18.54 -15.08
C GLY A 19 -0.36 -17.75 -15.32
N ALA A 20 -0.07 -16.71 -14.51
CA ALA A 20 1.18 -15.99 -14.56
C ALA A 20 2.36 -16.90 -14.19
N LEU A 21 2.26 -17.61 -13.05
CA LEU A 21 3.31 -18.53 -12.60
C LEU A 21 3.60 -19.62 -13.62
N LYS A 22 2.56 -20.25 -14.19
CA LYS A 22 2.71 -21.30 -15.22
C LYS A 22 3.55 -20.84 -16.41
N ARG A 23 3.39 -19.58 -16.83
CA ARG A 23 4.10 -19.02 -17.99
C ARG A 23 5.58 -18.78 -17.76
N VAL A 24 5.99 -18.57 -16.50
CA VAL A 24 7.38 -18.25 -16.12
C VAL A 24 8.00 -19.30 -15.19
N ALA A 25 7.34 -20.45 -15.01
CA ALA A 25 7.73 -21.49 -14.05
C ALA A 25 9.17 -22.02 -14.26
N LEU A 26 9.55 -22.21 -15.51
CA LEU A 26 10.83 -22.81 -15.92
C LEU A 26 11.90 -21.75 -16.30
N ARG A 27 11.67 -20.49 -15.96
CA ARG A 27 12.56 -19.39 -16.31
C ARG A 27 13.20 -18.79 -15.06
N ASP A 28 14.52 -18.53 -15.15
CA ASP A 28 15.32 -17.92 -14.08
C ASP A 28 15.95 -16.58 -14.50
N ASP A 29 15.51 -15.99 -15.63
CA ASP A 29 15.89 -14.63 -16.00
C ASP A 29 15.23 -13.60 -15.08
N ALA A 30 15.83 -12.41 -15.01
CA ALA A 30 15.41 -11.37 -14.07
C ALA A 30 13.91 -10.99 -14.17
N PRO A 31 13.33 -10.78 -15.38
CA PRO A 31 11.89 -10.52 -15.51
C PRO A 31 11.01 -11.66 -15.00
N ALA A 32 11.35 -12.90 -15.27
CA ALA A 32 10.60 -14.07 -14.82
C ALA A 32 10.64 -14.20 -13.28
N LEU A 33 11.81 -14.04 -12.68
CA LEU A 33 11.98 -14.03 -11.23
C LEU A 33 11.16 -12.91 -10.57
N ALA A 34 11.14 -11.70 -11.14
CA ALA A 34 10.34 -10.59 -10.65
C ALA A 34 8.83 -10.90 -10.67
N LEU A 35 8.31 -11.41 -11.80
CA LEU A 35 6.90 -11.78 -11.93
C LEU A 35 6.51 -12.92 -10.98
N ARG A 36 7.38 -13.94 -10.83
CA ARG A 36 7.19 -15.02 -9.85
C ARG A 36 7.16 -14.48 -8.42
N GLY A 37 8.06 -13.55 -8.08
CA GLY A 37 8.10 -12.91 -6.78
C GLY A 37 6.81 -12.16 -6.46
N ILE A 38 6.30 -11.35 -7.40
CA ILE A 38 5.03 -10.63 -7.25
C ILE A 38 3.85 -11.61 -7.10
N ALA A 39 3.82 -12.68 -7.91
CA ALA A 39 2.76 -13.67 -7.82
C ALA A 39 2.77 -14.40 -6.47
N MET A 40 3.94 -14.80 -5.97
CA MET A 40 4.10 -15.44 -4.66
C MET A 40 3.66 -14.50 -3.52
N ALA A 41 3.99 -13.22 -3.59
CA ALA A 41 3.53 -12.24 -2.60
C ALA A 41 1.99 -12.17 -2.55
N ARG A 42 1.33 -12.14 -3.70
CA ARG A 42 -0.14 -12.13 -3.78
C ARG A 42 -0.79 -13.44 -3.34
N LEU A 43 -0.08 -14.57 -3.42
CA LEU A 43 -0.50 -15.86 -2.88
C LEU A 43 -0.23 -16.02 -1.38
N GLY A 44 0.47 -15.05 -0.77
CA GLY A 44 0.77 -15.06 0.66
C GLY A 44 2.10 -15.74 1.04
N ASP A 45 2.85 -16.32 0.07
CA ASP A 45 4.19 -16.86 0.32
C ASP A 45 5.23 -15.73 0.33
N LEU A 46 5.18 -14.92 1.38
CA LEU A 46 6.03 -13.72 1.51
C LEU A 46 7.53 -14.04 1.59
N PRO A 47 8.01 -15.11 2.28
CA PRO A 47 9.43 -15.45 2.32
C PRO A 47 9.98 -15.78 0.93
N ARG A 48 9.27 -16.60 0.18
CA ARG A 48 9.66 -16.98 -1.19
C ARG A 48 9.59 -15.78 -2.14
N ALA A 49 8.58 -14.96 -2.03
CA ALA A 49 8.44 -13.73 -2.79
C ALA A 49 9.63 -12.79 -2.59
N LYS A 50 10.03 -12.55 -1.33
CA LYS A 50 11.19 -11.71 -0.96
C LYS A 50 12.48 -12.25 -1.56
N THR A 51 12.69 -13.57 -1.53
CA THR A 51 13.88 -14.22 -2.11
C THR A 51 13.92 -14.02 -3.62
N LEU A 52 12.82 -14.27 -4.32
CA LEU A 52 12.71 -14.13 -5.78
C LEU A 52 12.93 -12.68 -6.23
N LEU A 53 12.33 -11.70 -5.55
CA LEU A 53 12.50 -10.28 -5.88
C LEU A 53 13.93 -9.81 -5.68
N LYS A 54 14.60 -10.22 -4.60
CA LYS A 54 16.02 -9.92 -4.37
C LYS A 54 16.91 -10.53 -5.47
N SER A 55 16.63 -11.76 -5.88
CA SER A 55 17.35 -12.41 -6.96
C SER A 55 17.11 -11.69 -8.29
N ALA A 56 15.87 -11.30 -8.58
CA ALA A 56 15.53 -10.50 -9.75
C ALA A 56 16.28 -9.15 -9.77
N ALA A 57 16.24 -8.43 -8.66
CA ALA A 57 16.90 -7.13 -8.54
C ALA A 57 18.42 -7.20 -8.76
N ARG A 58 19.07 -8.32 -8.37
CA ARG A 58 20.50 -8.57 -8.62
C ARG A 58 20.77 -8.96 -10.07
N ALA A 59 19.86 -9.73 -10.67
CA ALA A 59 19.99 -10.22 -12.04
C ALA A 59 19.75 -9.14 -13.10
N PHE A 60 18.96 -8.10 -12.78
CA PHE A 60 18.80 -6.94 -13.66
C PHE A 60 20.12 -6.16 -13.78
N GLY A 61 20.51 -5.87 -15.00
CA GLY A 61 21.75 -5.13 -15.31
C GLY A 61 21.67 -3.64 -14.96
N PRO A 62 22.80 -2.91 -15.08
CA PRO A 62 22.86 -1.47 -14.79
C PRO A 62 21.89 -0.62 -15.61
N ARG A 63 21.61 -1.05 -16.85
CA ARG A 63 20.69 -0.35 -17.78
C ARG A 63 19.21 -0.56 -17.44
N GLU A 64 18.90 -1.49 -16.54
CA GLU A 64 17.54 -1.86 -16.15
C GLU A 64 17.13 -1.26 -14.79
N ALA A 65 17.54 -0.01 -14.57
CA ALA A 65 17.33 0.70 -13.29
C ALA A 65 15.84 0.74 -12.89
N VAL A 66 14.92 0.94 -13.84
CA VAL A 66 13.47 0.94 -13.60
C VAL A 66 12.99 -0.42 -13.12
N ALA A 67 13.42 -1.52 -13.73
CA ALA A 67 13.02 -2.85 -13.33
C ALA A 67 13.52 -3.20 -11.92
N ARG A 68 14.76 -2.83 -11.60
CA ARG A 68 15.30 -2.96 -10.23
C ARG A 68 14.52 -2.13 -9.22
N ALA A 69 14.18 -0.88 -9.56
CA ALA A 69 13.39 -0.03 -8.68
C ALA A 69 12.00 -0.62 -8.40
N ARG A 70 11.34 -1.20 -9.41
CA ARG A 70 10.07 -1.92 -9.23
C ARG A 70 10.20 -3.14 -8.30
N CYS A 71 11.31 -3.88 -8.35
CA CYS A 71 11.56 -4.96 -7.41
C CYS A 71 11.70 -4.44 -5.96
N VAL A 72 12.42 -3.33 -5.76
CA VAL A 72 12.56 -2.70 -4.45
C VAL A 72 11.20 -2.25 -3.90
N VAL A 73 10.34 -1.69 -4.74
CA VAL A 73 8.96 -1.29 -4.35
C VAL A 73 8.15 -2.52 -3.93
N ALA A 74 8.22 -3.61 -4.69
CA ALA A 74 7.55 -4.85 -4.33
C ALA A 74 8.09 -5.49 -3.04
N GLU A 75 9.41 -5.41 -2.79
CA GLU A 75 10.00 -5.84 -1.51
C GLU A 75 9.51 -4.97 -0.35
N ALA A 76 9.39 -3.65 -0.54
CA ALA A 76 8.86 -2.73 0.47
C ALA A 76 7.39 -3.03 0.80
N GLU A 77 6.58 -3.39 -0.19
CA GLU A 77 5.20 -3.82 0.01
C GLU A 77 5.13 -5.08 0.88
N ILE A 78 5.95 -6.09 0.59
CA ILE A 78 6.07 -7.30 1.41
C ILE A 78 6.49 -6.95 2.84
N ALA A 79 7.48 -6.06 3.00
CA ALA A 79 7.95 -5.63 4.30
C ALA A 79 6.83 -4.98 5.13
N LEU A 80 5.99 -4.14 4.51
CA LEU A 80 4.82 -3.54 5.16
C LEU A 80 3.79 -4.57 5.60
N VAL A 81 3.46 -5.53 4.73
CA VAL A 81 2.49 -6.60 5.03
C VAL A 81 3.01 -7.48 6.18
N SER A 82 4.29 -7.80 6.19
CA SER A 82 4.94 -8.60 7.25
C SER A 82 5.34 -7.77 8.49
N ARG A 83 5.04 -6.47 8.52
CA ARG A 83 5.46 -5.51 9.55
C ARG A 83 6.97 -5.49 9.81
N ASP A 84 7.76 -5.78 8.78
CA ASP A 84 9.22 -5.68 8.79
C ASP A 84 9.63 -4.20 8.65
N LEU A 85 9.68 -3.49 9.77
CA LEU A 85 10.05 -2.07 9.81
C LEU A 85 11.55 -1.84 9.61
N ALA A 86 12.37 -2.90 9.60
CA ALA A 86 13.81 -2.83 9.32
C ALA A 86 14.10 -2.61 7.82
N PHE A 87 13.11 -2.73 6.93
CA PHE A 87 13.28 -2.41 5.51
C PHE A 87 13.81 -0.97 5.33
N PRO A 88 14.91 -0.75 4.55
CA PRO A 88 15.55 0.55 4.47
C PRO A 88 14.66 1.60 3.78
N ALA A 89 14.23 2.64 4.50
CA ALA A 89 13.43 3.73 3.94
C ALA A 89 14.16 4.41 2.76
N LYS A 90 15.48 4.61 2.87
CA LYS A 90 16.30 5.21 1.83
C LYS A 90 16.27 4.42 0.50
N ALA A 91 16.20 3.09 0.58
CA ALA A 91 16.09 2.24 -0.62
C ALA A 91 14.78 2.53 -1.38
N LEU A 92 13.67 2.68 -0.64
CA LEU A 92 12.36 3.01 -1.22
C LEU A 92 12.35 4.43 -1.81
N ASP A 93 12.93 5.42 -1.11
CA ASP A 93 13.04 6.80 -1.63
C ASP A 93 13.91 6.86 -2.90
N THR A 94 15.01 6.10 -2.95
CA THR A 94 15.86 6.00 -4.15
C THR A 94 15.11 5.33 -5.31
N ALA A 95 14.38 4.24 -5.04
CA ALA A 95 13.57 3.58 -6.05
C ALA A 95 12.49 4.51 -6.61
N ARG A 96 11.80 5.27 -5.75
CA ARG A 96 10.83 6.29 -6.15
C ARG A 96 11.44 7.32 -7.09
N ALA A 97 12.57 7.91 -6.70
CA ALA A 97 13.27 8.91 -7.51
C ALA A 97 13.69 8.35 -8.88
N THR A 98 14.17 7.11 -8.93
CA THR A 98 14.51 6.42 -10.18
C THR A 98 13.28 6.28 -11.09
N LEU A 99 12.14 5.85 -10.52
CA LEU A 99 10.90 5.68 -11.27
C LEU A 99 10.38 7.01 -11.81
N GLU A 100 10.42 8.08 -11.02
CA GLU A 100 10.05 9.44 -11.42
C GLU A 100 10.91 9.94 -12.57
N ALA A 101 12.24 9.82 -12.46
CA ALA A 101 13.18 10.26 -13.48
C ALA A 101 12.99 9.56 -14.83
N HIS A 102 12.44 8.34 -14.82
CA HIS A 102 12.14 7.56 -16.03
C HIS A 102 10.67 7.60 -16.45
N GLY A 103 9.85 8.47 -15.85
CA GLY A 103 8.44 8.66 -16.22
C GLY A 103 7.49 7.56 -15.75
N ASP A 104 7.92 6.63 -14.89
CA ASP A 104 7.08 5.60 -14.30
C ASP A 104 6.31 6.16 -13.10
N ARG A 105 5.43 7.11 -13.39
CA ARG A 105 4.65 7.85 -12.38
C ARG A 105 3.78 6.94 -11.50
N LEU A 106 3.25 5.86 -12.08
CA LEU A 106 2.39 4.93 -11.35
C LEU A 106 3.14 4.21 -10.23
N ASN A 107 4.28 3.61 -10.54
CA ASN A 107 5.07 2.92 -9.52
C ASN A 107 5.78 3.89 -8.57
N ALA A 108 6.10 5.11 -9.00
CA ALA A 108 6.60 6.17 -8.13
C ALA A 108 5.54 6.60 -7.09
N ALA A 109 4.29 6.80 -7.50
CA ALA A 109 3.18 7.08 -6.60
C ALA A 109 2.93 5.91 -5.62
N HIS A 110 3.00 4.66 -6.10
CA HIS A 110 2.89 3.48 -5.25
C HIS A 110 4.01 3.45 -4.20
N ALA A 111 5.26 3.69 -4.58
CA ALA A 111 6.39 3.81 -3.64
C ALA A 111 6.15 4.91 -2.58
N GLN A 112 5.59 6.04 -2.99
CA GLN A 112 5.23 7.13 -2.07
C GLN A 112 4.15 6.69 -1.07
N HIS A 113 3.10 6.01 -1.52
CA HIS A 113 2.07 5.46 -0.63
C HIS A 113 2.64 4.46 0.38
N LEU A 114 3.55 3.58 -0.04
CA LEU A 114 4.23 2.64 0.87
C LEU A 114 5.07 3.38 1.91
N ALA A 115 5.81 4.42 1.52
CA ALA A 115 6.58 5.26 2.44
C ALA A 115 5.68 5.93 3.48
N ILE A 116 4.52 6.46 3.06
CA ILE A 116 3.55 7.09 3.96
C ILE A 116 2.94 6.04 4.91
N ARG A 117 2.52 4.87 4.39
CA ARG A 117 1.99 3.77 5.23
C ARG A 117 3.00 3.32 6.28
N ARG A 118 4.29 3.28 5.94
CA ARG A 118 5.35 2.99 6.90
C ARG A 118 5.44 4.06 8.00
N LEU A 119 5.36 5.35 7.63
CA LEU A 119 5.35 6.45 8.60
C LEU A 119 4.15 6.37 9.54
N LEU A 120 2.97 5.98 9.04
CA LEU A 120 1.78 5.74 9.86
C LEU A 120 1.98 4.59 10.87
N LEU A 121 2.69 3.52 10.48
CA LEU A 121 2.98 2.39 11.37
C LEU A 121 3.95 2.77 12.51
N ILE A 122 4.88 3.70 12.27
CA ILE A 122 5.84 4.16 13.28
C ILE A 122 5.41 5.47 13.99
N GLY A 123 4.18 5.95 13.72
CA GLY A 123 3.61 7.11 14.41
C GLY A 123 4.12 8.48 13.95
N ARG A 124 4.86 8.57 12.82
CA ARG A 124 5.42 9.84 12.31
C ARG A 124 4.40 10.57 11.43
N LEU A 125 3.31 11.04 12.04
CA LEU A 125 2.15 11.60 11.32
C LEU A 125 2.48 12.85 10.52
N ASP A 126 3.24 13.79 11.09
CA ASP A 126 3.56 15.06 10.40
C ASP A 126 4.39 14.83 9.12
N GLU A 127 5.26 13.82 9.12
CA GLU A 127 6.00 13.45 7.92
C GLU A 127 5.12 12.74 6.89
N ALA A 128 4.20 11.91 7.37
CA ALA A 128 3.22 11.25 6.50
C ALA A 128 2.37 12.30 5.75
N GLU A 129 1.89 13.32 6.45
CA GLU A 129 1.12 14.43 5.87
C GLU A 129 1.94 15.23 4.85
N ARG A 130 3.18 15.59 5.19
CA ARG A 130 4.06 16.31 4.26
C ARG A 130 4.34 15.50 2.99
N LYS A 131 4.59 14.19 3.13
CA LYS A 131 4.79 13.32 1.95
C LYS A 131 3.51 13.19 1.13
N LEU A 132 2.33 13.13 1.76
CA LEU A 132 1.05 13.05 1.06
C LEU A 132 0.74 14.31 0.28
N ALA A 133 1.00 15.50 0.85
CA ALA A 133 0.77 16.79 0.20
C ALA A 133 1.59 16.97 -1.08
N GLY A 134 2.71 16.26 -1.22
CA GLY A 134 3.53 16.26 -2.44
C GLY A 134 3.05 15.31 -3.55
N LEU A 135 1.92 14.63 -3.37
CA LEU A 135 1.40 13.65 -4.33
C LEU A 135 0.08 14.15 -4.96
N ASP A 136 0.08 14.40 -6.26
CA ASP A 136 -1.15 14.68 -7.01
C ASP A 136 -1.84 13.36 -7.41
N PRO A 137 -3.03 13.07 -6.91
CA PRO A 137 -3.78 11.87 -7.26
C PRO A 137 -4.56 12.01 -8.59
N ALA A 138 -4.69 13.21 -9.16
CA ALA A 138 -5.56 13.45 -10.32
C ALA A 138 -5.21 12.59 -11.54
N PRO A 139 -3.93 12.42 -11.94
CA PRO A 139 -3.56 11.63 -13.10
C PRO A 139 -3.52 10.11 -12.83
N LEU A 140 -3.75 9.66 -11.57
CA LEU A 140 -3.64 8.26 -11.22
C LEU A 140 -4.87 7.45 -11.66
N PRO A 141 -4.70 6.17 -12.04
CA PRO A 141 -5.82 5.27 -12.31
C PRO A 141 -6.63 4.98 -11.05
N ALA A 142 -7.86 4.49 -11.22
CA ALA A 142 -8.82 4.27 -10.14
C ALA A 142 -8.26 3.45 -8.95
N ALA A 143 -7.50 2.39 -9.22
CA ALA A 143 -6.86 1.59 -8.18
C ALA A 143 -5.90 2.41 -7.30
N SER A 144 -5.08 3.25 -7.93
CA SER A 144 -4.11 4.09 -7.20
C SER A 144 -4.80 5.26 -6.48
N LYS A 145 -5.91 5.77 -7.03
CA LYS A 145 -6.78 6.75 -6.32
C LYS A 145 -7.38 6.13 -5.07
N ALA A 146 -7.87 4.90 -5.14
CA ALA A 146 -8.37 4.21 -3.95
C ALA A 146 -7.28 4.01 -2.90
N ALA A 147 -6.07 3.62 -3.30
CA ALA A 147 -4.93 3.49 -2.40
C ALA A 147 -4.53 4.84 -1.78
N HIS A 148 -4.58 5.94 -2.54
CA HIS A 148 -4.35 7.30 -2.04
C HIS A 148 -5.37 7.67 -0.96
N GLU A 149 -6.64 7.48 -1.22
CA GLU A 149 -7.72 7.81 -0.30
C GLU A 149 -7.67 6.94 0.98
N LEU A 150 -7.23 5.69 0.89
CA LEU A 150 -6.96 4.86 2.06
C LEU A 150 -5.85 5.44 2.94
N VAL A 151 -4.82 6.04 2.34
CA VAL A 151 -3.76 6.73 3.08
C VAL A 151 -4.29 8.00 3.73
N VAL A 152 -5.09 8.81 3.02
CA VAL A 152 -5.77 10.00 3.57
C VAL A 152 -6.61 9.59 4.79
N ALA A 153 -7.45 8.56 4.65
CA ALA A 153 -8.27 8.05 5.74
C ALA A 153 -7.42 7.57 6.92
N GLY A 154 -6.32 6.87 6.65
CA GLY A 154 -5.40 6.37 7.67
C GLY A 154 -4.75 7.48 8.50
N ILE A 155 -4.42 8.61 7.88
CA ILE A 155 -3.93 9.82 8.57
C ILE A 155 -5.07 10.45 9.38
N ALA A 156 -6.22 10.68 8.75
CA ALA A 156 -7.35 11.34 9.36
C ALA A 156 -7.87 10.59 10.62
N ILE A 157 -7.92 9.26 10.57
CA ILE A 157 -8.28 8.43 11.74
C ILE A 157 -7.32 8.68 12.91
N ARG A 158 -6.01 8.73 12.64
CA ARG A 158 -4.99 8.95 13.68
C ARG A 158 -4.99 10.36 14.24
N ARG A 159 -5.49 11.31 13.46
CA ARG A 159 -5.71 12.70 13.86
C ARG A 159 -7.09 12.94 14.50
N LEU A 160 -7.90 11.89 14.66
CA LEU A 160 -9.29 11.99 15.11
C LEU A 160 -10.15 12.94 14.25
N GLN A 161 -9.87 13.03 12.97
CA GLN A 161 -10.64 13.82 12.00
C GLN A 161 -11.66 12.91 11.31
N ILE A 162 -12.70 12.50 12.03
CA ILE A 162 -13.57 11.40 11.59
C ILE A 162 -14.40 11.76 10.36
N LYS A 163 -14.81 13.01 10.21
CA LYS A 163 -15.51 13.48 9.00
C LYS A 163 -14.64 13.33 7.75
N THR A 164 -13.39 13.76 7.84
CA THR A 164 -12.39 13.60 6.75
C THR A 164 -12.14 12.13 6.43
N ALA A 165 -12.01 11.29 7.46
CA ALA A 165 -11.80 9.85 7.28
C ALA A 165 -12.99 9.20 6.54
N ARG A 166 -14.23 9.51 6.91
CA ARG A 166 -15.45 9.00 6.25
C ARG A 166 -15.52 9.42 4.78
N LEU A 167 -15.21 10.68 4.48
CA LEU A 167 -15.21 11.19 3.10
C LEU A 167 -14.16 10.47 2.25
N ALA A 168 -12.94 10.34 2.76
CA ALA A 168 -11.86 9.64 2.08
C ALA A 168 -12.22 8.15 1.84
N LEU A 169 -12.77 7.45 2.83
CA LEU A 169 -13.20 6.06 2.68
C LEU A 169 -14.35 5.90 1.66
N THR A 170 -15.28 6.85 1.61
CA THR A 170 -16.35 6.87 0.61
C THR A 170 -15.76 7.03 -0.81
N THR A 171 -14.80 7.93 -0.96
CA THR A 171 -14.09 8.16 -2.22
C THR A 171 -13.26 6.94 -2.62
N ALA A 172 -12.55 6.33 -1.65
CA ALA A 172 -11.81 5.09 -1.85
C ALA A 172 -12.72 3.95 -2.33
N ALA A 173 -13.89 3.79 -1.71
CA ALA A 173 -14.86 2.76 -2.08
C ALA A 173 -15.37 2.93 -3.52
N ARG A 174 -15.62 4.17 -3.95
CA ARG A 174 -16.03 4.47 -5.32
C ARG A 174 -14.91 4.11 -6.31
N ALA A 175 -13.68 4.56 -6.05
CA ALA A 175 -12.54 4.28 -6.89
C ALA A 175 -12.19 2.77 -6.94
N ALA A 176 -12.33 2.06 -5.81
CA ALA A 176 -12.11 0.61 -5.76
C ALA A 176 -13.15 -0.18 -6.59
N ARG A 177 -14.42 0.25 -6.59
CA ARG A 177 -15.45 -0.35 -7.45
C ARG A 177 -15.15 -0.09 -8.93
N GLU A 178 -14.73 1.11 -9.29
CA GLU A 178 -14.31 1.46 -10.65
C GLU A 178 -13.12 0.60 -11.11
N ALA A 179 -12.15 0.38 -10.21
CA ALA A 179 -10.98 -0.46 -10.47
C ALA A 179 -11.32 -1.96 -10.62
N LYS A 180 -12.48 -2.42 -10.13
CA LYS A 180 -12.93 -3.83 -10.15
C LYS A 180 -11.94 -4.80 -9.53
N ILE A 181 -11.25 -4.39 -8.45
CA ILE A 181 -10.26 -5.20 -7.73
C ILE A 181 -10.86 -5.64 -6.38
N PRO A 182 -11.25 -6.93 -6.21
CA PRO A 182 -11.90 -7.41 -4.98
C PRO A 182 -11.05 -7.21 -3.71
N ALA A 183 -9.74 -7.43 -3.79
CA ALA A 183 -8.83 -7.25 -2.66
C ALA A 183 -8.82 -5.78 -2.17
N LEU A 184 -8.88 -4.83 -3.09
CA LEU A 184 -8.92 -3.40 -2.75
C LEU A 184 -10.26 -3.01 -2.11
N LEU A 185 -11.37 -3.59 -2.57
CA LEU A 185 -12.69 -3.42 -1.94
C LEU A 185 -12.69 -3.96 -0.51
N ALA A 186 -12.09 -5.12 -0.29
CA ALA A 186 -11.95 -5.71 1.05
C ALA A 186 -11.07 -4.84 1.97
N GLU A 187 -9.99 -4.26 1.45
CA GLU A 187 -9.13 -3.33 2.20
C GLU A 187 -9.90 -2.07 2.64
N VAL A 188 -10.69 -1.48 1.73
CA VAL A 188 -11.54 -0.31 2.04
C VAL A 188 -12.61 -0.68 3.07
N ALA A 189 -13.27 -1.83 2.93
CA ALA A 189 -14.26 -2.30 3.90
C ALA A 189 -13.64 -2.51 5.29
N SER A 190 -12.46 -3.13 5.35
CA SER A 190 -11.71 -3.31 6.60
C SER A 190 -11.35 -1.98 7.27
N ALA A 191 -10.88 -1.00 6.48
CA ALA A 191 -10.57 0.33 6.98
C ALA A 191 -11.83 1.07 7.50
N SER A 192 -12.98 0.89 6.82
CA SER A 192 -14.26 1.48 7.23
C SER A 192 -14.78 0.90 8.55
N ASN A 193 -14.53 -0.39 8.79
CA ASN A 193 -14.94 -1.05 10.04
C ASN A 193 -14.27 -0.44 11.27
N VAL A 194 -13.07 0.14 11.12
CA VAL A 194 -12.38 0.83 12.23
C VAL A 194 -13.24 1.98 12.79
N LEU A 195 -13.97 2.70 11.93
CA LEU A 195 -14.84 3.80 12.35
C LEU A 195 -16.12 3.33 13.04
N ASN A 196 -16.52 2.09 12.83
CA ASN A 196 -17.75 1.49 13.37
C ASN A 196 -17.48 0.55 14.55
N THR A 197 -16.20 0.42 14.94
CA THR A 197 -15.80 -0.42 16.08
C THR A 197 -15.51 0.47 17.29
N PRO A 198 -15.95 0.09 18.50
CA PRO A 198 -15.64 0.84 19.71
C PRO A 198 -14.12 1.02 19.88
N ALA A 199 -13.68 2.27 20.04
CA ALA A 199 -12.28 2.66 20.16
C ALA A 199 -11.86 2.98 21.60
N ALA A 200 -12.84 3.32 22.45
CA ALA A 200 -12.61 3.69 23.84
C ALA A 200 -13.76 3.24 24.73
N ARG A 201 -13.61 3.37 26.04
CA ARG A 201 -14.65 3.16 27.03
C ARG A 201 -14.77 4.41 27.90
N LEU A 202 -15.99 4.92 28.00
CA LEU A 202 -16.30 5.99 28.95
C LEU A 202 -16.70 5.37 30.28
N ILE A 203 -16.00 5.71 31.35
CA ILE A 203 -16.34 5.33 32.70
C ILE A 203 -16.81 6.59 33.42
N ALA A 204 -18.13 6.65 33.72
CA ALA A 204 -18.72 7.78 34.42
C ALA A 204 -19.72 7.28 35.46
N ARG A 205 -19.59 7.77 36.70
CA ARG A 205 -20.49 7.43 37.83
C ARG A 205 -20.69 5.92 38.02
N GLY A 206 -19.61 5.12 37.88
CA GLY A 206 -19.65 3.67 38.03
C GLY A 206 -20.31 2.91 36.87
N ARG A 207 -20.64 3.58 35.77
CA ARG A 207 -21.16 2.97 34.55
C ARG A 207 -20.12 3.03 33.44
N GLU A 208 -20.00 1.96 32.69
CA GLU A 208 -19.09 1.83 31.56
C GLU A 208 -19.90 1.72 30.26
N ARG A 209 -19.53 2.52 29.25
CA ARG A 209 -20.07 2.37 27.90
C ARG A 209 -18.96 2.46 26.84
N PRO A 210 -19.05 1.67 25.76
CA PRO A 210 -18.13 1.80 24.63
C PRO A 210 -18.38 3.10 23.87
N LEU A 211 -17.30 3.69 23.33
CA LEU A 211 -17.33 4.88 22.49
C LEU A 211 -16.77 4.56 21.11
N LEU A 212 -17.45 5.04 20.06
CA LEU A 212 -16.90 5.10 18.72
C LEU A 212 -15.90 6.27 18.60
N LEU A 213 -15.04 6.23 17.59
CA LEU A 213 -14.06 7.29 17.33
C LEU A 213 -14.72 8.67 17.17
N GLU A 214 -15.90 8.74 16.57
CA GLU A 214 -16.68 9.98 16.41
C GLU A 214 -17.14 10.58 17.75
N GLU A 215 -17.51 9.73 18.68
CA GLU A 215 -17.87 10.15 20.04
C GLU A 215 -16.64 10.59 20.84
N VAL A 216 -15.47 9.94 20.58
CA VAL A 216 -14.18 10.36 21.16
C VAL A 216 -13.76 11.73 20.64
N GLU A 217 -13.88 11.98 19.31
CA GLU A 217 -13.63 13.30 18.71
C GLU A 217 -14.50 14.40 19.31
N ALA A 218 -15.78 14.10 19.55
CA ALA A 218 -16.75 15.05 20.10
C ALA A 218 -16.60 15.27 21.63
N THR A 219 -15.84 14.42 22.33
CA THR A 219 -15.67 14.53 23.78
C THR A 219 -14.58 15.55 24.09
N PRO A 220 -14.89 16.70 24.75
CA PRO A 220 -13.86 17.66 25.13
C PRO A 220 -12.86 17.00 26.06
N ALA A 221 -11.57 17.26 25.81
CA ALA A 221 -10.49 16.79 26.71
C ALA A 221 -10.78 17.33 28.11
N SER A 222 -11.25 16.47 29.01
CA SER A 222 -11.40 16.83 30.42
C SER A 222 -10.00 17.15 30.95
N ARG A 223 -9.73 18.44 31.20
CA ARG A 223 -8.54 18.84 31.96
C ARG A 223 -8.67 18.19 33.34
N THR A 224 -7.88 17.19 33.60
CA THR A 224 -7.62 16.71 34.96
C THR A 224 -6.81 17.83 35.63
N THR A 225 -7.47 18.57 36.47
CA THR A 225 -6.82 19.44 37.49
C THR A 225 -6.26 18.56 38.59
#